data_4b62ac88410458db8cd90b26c667e7e2
#
_entry.id   4b62ac88410458db8cd90b26c667e7e2
#
_cell.length_a   1.000
_cell.length_b   1.000
_cell.length_c   1.000
_cell.angle_alpha   90.00
_cell.angle_beta   90.00
_cell.angle_gamma   90.00
#
_symmetry.space_group_name_H-M   'P 1'
#
loop_
_entity.id
_entity.type
_entity.pdbx_description
1 polymer ?
#
loop_
_entity_poly.entity_id
_entity_poly.type
_entity_poly.pdbx_seq_one_letter_code
_entity_poly.pdbx_strand_id
1 'polypeptide(L)'
;NITQTYLLVFVDSKMYIYMDGVLQTNINGSGNDYLTVPYSAAEIKEIVWTQSADTLIICHNDYVPRKIVRGSTHSTWTMSNMTFSYYPTYDFNRDYDSGTFTCGSSNPQVGDTTTITCSGASPVTTDHVGGMFEGNGGVVRITAYNSSTSFSGTVLQEFINNNSISGIDASLEEPAWSAAHGYPGSVTFHESR
;
A
#
# COMPACT_ATOMS: atom_id res chain seq x y z
N ASN A 1 -25.76 -22.39 21.71
CA ASN A 1 -24.97 -21.52 20.85
C ASN A 1 -25.94 -20.61 20.09
N ILE A 2 -26.00 -19.35 20.47
CA ILE A 2 -26.71 -18.34 19.70
C ILE A 2 -25.75 -17.94 18.58
N THR A 3 -26.02 -18.40 17.37
CA THR A 3 -25.26 -18.00 16.19
C THR A 3 -25.80 -16.66 15.74
N GLN A 4 -25.10 -15.57 16.01
CA GLN A 4 -25.44 -14.26 15.48
C GLN A 4 -25.04 -14.19 14.01
N THR A 5 -25.95 -13.72 13.17
CA THR A 5 -25.72 -13.56 11.73
C THR A 5 -25.77 -12.08 11.38
N TYR A 6 -24.73 -11.60 10.70
CA TYR A 6 -24.69 -10.24 10.16
C TYR A 6 -24.82 -10.28 8.64
N LEU A 7 -25.72 -9.44 8.12
CA LEU A 7 -25.83 -9.14 6.71
C LEU A 7 -25.31 -7.71 6.50
N LEU A 8 -24.31 -7.56 5.66
CA LEU A 8 -23.73 -6.28 5.27
C LEU A 8 -24.24 -5.91 3.88
N VAL A 9 -24.95 -4.79 3.76
CA VAL A 9 -25.56 -4.33 2.52
C VAL A 9 -24.84 -3.08 2.04
N PHE A 10 -24.07 -3.22 0.97
CA PHE A 10 -23.37 -2.10 0.33
C PHE A 10 -24.28 -1.40 -0.67
N VAL A 11 -24.35 -0.09 -0.58
CA VAL A 11 -24.96 0.81 -1.54
C VAL A 11 -24.00 1.98 -1.76
N ASP A 12 -24.36 2.90 -2.67
CA ASP A 12 -23.50 4.05 -2.99
C ASP A 12 -22.94 4.74 -1.75
N SER A 13 -21.64 4.60 -1.55
CA SER A 13 -20.85 5.21 -0.47
C SER A 13 -21.28 4.83 0.97
N LYS A 14 -22.09 3.77 1.13
CA LYS A 14 -22.64 3.36 2.43
C LYS A 14 -22.68 1.84 2.58
N MET A 15 -22.53 1.39 3.83
CA MET A 15 -22.76 0.01 4.23
C MET A 15 -23.76 -0.04 5.39
N TYR A 16 -24.90 -0.66 5.16
CA TYR A 16 -25.89 -0.96 6.19
C TYR A 16 -25.62 -2.31 6.82
N ILE A 17 -25.89 -2.41 8.11
CA ILE A 17 -25.62 -3.61 8.91
C ILE A 17 -26.94 -4.13 9.47
N TYR A 18 -27.26 -5.38 9.20
CA TYR A 18 -28.40 -6.08 9.79
C TYR A 18 -27.86 -7.20 10.68
N MET A 19 -28.36 -7.30 11.90
CA MET A 19 -28.12 -8.42 12.80
C MET A 19 -29.41 -9.21 12.97
N ASP A 20 -29.38 -10.49 12.61
CA ASP A 20 -30.53 -11.40 12.65
C ASP A 20 -31.79 -10.79 11.96
N GLY A 21 -31.58 -10.07 10.86
CA GLY A 21 -32.62 -9.42 10.07
C GLY A 21 -33.05 -8.03 10.56
N VAL A 22 -32.50 -7.53 11.68
CA VAL A 22 -32.81 -6.21 12.23
C VAL A 22 -31.71 -5.21 11.88
N LEU A 23 -32.11 -4.09 11.25
CA LEU A 23 -31.19 -2.99 10.92
C LEU A 23 -30.58 -2.42 12.21
N GLN A 24 -29.26 -2.31 12.21
CA GLN A 24 -28.53 -1.63 13.27
C GLN A 24 -28.52 -0.13 13.00
N THR A 25 -28.88 0.67 14.00
CA THR A 25 -29.01 2.11 13.91
C THR A 25 -27.91 2.81 14.69
N ASN A 26 -27.72 4.11 14.41
CA ASN A 26 -26.74 4.96 15.10
C ASN A 26 -25.32 4.34 15.11
N ILE A 27 -24.86 3.92 13.95
CA ILE A 27 -23.54 3.29 13.79
C ILE A 27 -22.43 4.20 14.34
N ASN A 28 -21.62 3.65 15.23
CA ASN A 28 -20.52 4.36 15.93
C ASN A 28 -20.97 5.62 16.70
N GLY A 29 -22.25 5.72 17.07
CA GLY A 29 -22.77 6.93 17.74
C GLY A 29 -22.85 8.16 16.82
N SER A 30 -22.77 7.97 15.50
CA SER A 30 -22.70 9.06 14.51
C SER A 30 -24.04 9.70 14.16
N GLY A 31 -25.17 9.11 14.62
CA GLY A 31 -26.52 9.46 14.22
C GLY A 31 -26.94 8.88 12.87
N ASN A 32 -26.07 8.17 12.18
CA ASN A 32 -26.34 7.48 10.90
C ASN A 32 -26.57 5.97 11.13
N ASP A 33 -27.41 5.38 10.33
CA ASP A 33 -27.71 3.93 10.33
C ASP A 33 -26.82 3.15 9.35
N TYR A 34 -25.69 3.72 8.98
CA TYR A 34 -24.72 3.14 8.05
C TYR A 34 -23.29 3.52 8.40
N LEU A 35 -22.36 2.68 7.97
CA LEU A 35 -20.94 3.01 7.90
C LEU A 35 -20.63 3.61 6.53
N THR A 36 -19.93 4.75 6.49
CA THR A 36 -19.43 5.33 5.23
C THR A 36 -18.33 4.45 4.66
N VAL A 37 -18.45 4.15 3.36
CA VAL A 37 -17.48 3.37 2.59
C VAL A 37 -17.09 4.15 1.33
N PRO A 38 -15.91 3.94 0.74
CA PRO A 38 -15.45 4.75 -0.40
C PRO A 38 -16.08 4.34 -1.74
N TYR A 39 -16.76 3.20 -1.80
CA TYR A 39 -17.19 2.57 -3.05
C TYR A 39 -18.49 3.19 -3.56
N SER A 40 -18.49 3.67 -4.81
CA SER A 40 -19.69 4.07 -5.54
C SER A 40 -20.55 2.87 -5.93
N ALA A 41 -21.77 3.13 -6.39
CA ALA A 41 -22.70 2.08 -6.87
C ALA A 41 -22.11 1.26 -8.04
N ALA A 42 -21.23 1.82 -8.85
CA ALA A 42 -20.56 1.09 -9.93
C ALA A 42 -19.47 0.18 -9.38
N GLU A 43 -18.62 0.71 -8.50
CA GLU A 43 -17.46 0.02 -7.92
C GLU A 43 -17.83 -1.12 -6.96
N ILE A 44 -18.99 -1.06 -6.31
CA ILE A 44 -19.48 -2.15 -5.43
C ILE A 44 -19.54 -3.49 -6.18
N LYS A 45 -19.76 -3.48 -7.49
CA LYS A 45 -19.84 -4.70 -8.31
C LYS A 45 -18.46 -5.33 -8.55
N GLU A 46 -17.39 -4.57 -8.32
CA GLU A 46 -16.01 -4.95 -8.59
C GLU A 46 -15.25 -5.33 -7.31
N ILE A 47 -15.84 -5.12 -6.14
CA ILE A 47 -15.23 -5.50 -4.88
C ILE A 47 -15.13 -7.02 -4.75
N VAL A 48 -13.96 -7.48 -4.30
CA VAL A 48 -13.72 -8.86 -3.90
C VAL A 48 -13.40 -8.87 -2.41
N TRP A 49 -13.95 -9.82 -1.69
CA TRP A 49 -13.82 -9.85 -0.24
C TRP A 49 -13.55 -11.25 0.30
N THR A 50 -12.97 -11.28 1.48
CA THR A 50 -12.83 -12.49 2.29
C THR A 50 -13.06 -12.15 3.77
N GLN A 51 -13.45 -13.12 4.56
CA GLN A 51 -13.79 -12.92 5.97
C GLN A 51 -13.11 -13.95 6.86
N SER A 52 -12.64 -13.51 8.01
CA SER A 52 -12.22 -14.38 9.12
C SER A 52 -12.68 -13.76 10.43
N ALA A 53 -13.45 -14.54 11.21
CA ALA A 53 -14.07 -14.08 12.46
C ALA A 53 -14.82 -12.74 12.26
N ASP A 54 -14.51 -11.72 13.07
CA ASP A 54 -15.14 -10.39 13.02
C ASP A 54 -14.46 -9.43 12.03
N THR A 55 -13.60 -9.92 11.15
CA THR A 55 -12.85 -9.11 10.19
C THR A 55 -13.23 -9.46 8.76
N LEU A 56 -13.64 -8.46 8.00
CA LEU A 56 -13.86 -8.51 6.55
C LEU A 56 -12.74 -7.73 5.87
N ILE A 57 -12.07 -8.35 4.89
CA ILE A 57 -11.10 -7.68 4.02
C ILE A 57 -11.74 -7.49 2.65
N ILE A 58 -11.62 -6.28 2.11
CA ILE A 58 -12.16 -5.91 0.81
C ILE A 58 -11.02 -5.39 -0.07
N CYS A 59 -10.95 -5.90 -1.29
CA CYS A 59 -10.08 -5.44 -2.36
C CYS A 59 -10.88 -4.84 -3.50
N HIS A 60 -10.31 -3.82 -4.11
CA HIS A 60 -10.76 -3.17 -5.33
C HIS A 60 -9.53 -2.55 -5.99
N ASN A 61 -9.45 -2.58 -7.32
CA ASN A 61 -8.26 -2.13 -8.04
C ASN A 61 -7.89 -0.66 -7.80
N ASP A 62 -8.87 0.20 -7.54
CA ASP A 62 -8.66 1.66 -7.38
C ASP A 62 -8.44 2.08 -5.92
N TYR A 63 -8.54 1.16 -4.96
CA TYR A 63 -8.45 1.49 -3.54
C TYR A 63 -7.45 0.60 -2.81
N VAL A 64 -6.71 1.22 -1.89
CA VAL A 64 -5.96 0.45 -0.89
C VAL A 64 -6.88 -0.59 -0.25
N PRO A 65 -6.48 -1.87 -0.15
CA PRO A 65 -7.27 -2.89 0.53
C PRO A 65 -7.77 -2.42 1.88
N ARG A 66 -9.04 -2.63 2.14
CA ARG A 66 -9.74 -2.18 3.35
C ARG A 66 -10.00 -3.34 4.28
N LYS A 67 -9.92 -3.02 5.57
CA LYS A 67 -10.30 -3.92 6.64
C LYS A 67 -11.52 -3.33 7.37
N ILE A 68 -12.62 -4.09 7.43
CA ILE A 68 -13.80 -3.79 8.24
C ILE A 68 -13.80 -4.73 9.42
N VAL A 69 -13.92 -4.18 10.62
CA VAL A 69 -13.93 -4.95 11.87
C VAL A 69 -15.15 -4.56 12.69
N ARG A 70 -15.85 -5.57 13.19
CA ARG A 70 -16.90 -5.39 14.18
C ARG A 70 -16.26 -5.13 15.57
N GLY A 71 -16.75 -4.13 16.25
CA GLY A 71 -16.35 -3.81 17.63
C GLY A 71 -17.10 -4.60 18.69
N SER A 72 -17.12 -4.07 19.90
CA SER A 72 -17.72 -4.72 21.07
C SER A 72 -19.24 -4.73 21.09
N THR A 73 -19.89 -3.89 20.29
CA THR A 73 -21.35 -3.82 20.16
C THR A 73 -21.79 -4.07 18.73
N HIS A 74 -23.07 -4.35 18.51
CA HIS A 74 -23.65 -4.60 17.19
C HIS A 74 -23.64 -3.38 16.27
N SER A 75 -23.60 -2.17 16.85
CA SER A 75 -23.54 -0.90 16.13
C SER A 75 -22.13 -0.31 16.02
N THR A 76 -21.09 -0.99 16.53
CA THR A 76 -19.70 -0.49 16.45
C THR A 76 -18.95 -1.20 15.36
N TRP A 77 -18.56 -0.44 14.32
CA TRP A 77 -17.88 -0.96 13.13
C TRP A 77 -16.80 0.02 12.68
N THR A 78 -15.64 -0.48 12.33
CA THR A 78 -14.53 0.35 11.83
C THR A 78 -14.12 -0.10 10.45
N MET A 79 -13.81 0.87 9.58
CA MET A 79 -13.13 0.63 8.32
C MET A 79 -11.77 1.35 8.36
N SER A 80 -10.73 0.66 7.98
CA SER A 80 -9.38 1.20 7.89
C SER A 80 -8.65 0.68 6.66
N ASN A 81 -7.64 1.39 6.19
CA ASN A 81 -6.71 0.85 5.21
C ASN A 81 -5.94 -0.31 5.82
N MET A 82 -5.66 -1.32 5.04
CA MET A 82 -4.65 -2.31 5.41
C MET A 82 -3.27 -1.66 5.30
N THR A 83 -2.42 -1.97 6.28
CA THR A 83 -1.00 -1.62 6.25
C THR A 83 -0.21 -2.87 5.94
N PHE A 84 0.73 -2.75 5.02
CA PHE A 84 1.62 -3.83 4.63
C PHE A 84 3.03 -3.51 5.10
N SER A 85 3.73 -4.48 5.66
CA SER A 85 5.14 -4.32 6.04
C SER A 85 6.05 -4.23 4.82
N TYR A 86 5.64 -4.89 3.74
CA TYR A 86 6.35 -4.90 2.46
C TYR A 86 5.33 -4.81 1.33
N TYR A 87 5.67 -4.01 0.33
CA TYR A 87 4.95 -3.92 -0.93
C TYR A 87 5.79 -4.63 -2.00
N PRO A 88 5.17 -5.32 -2.98
CA PRO A 88 5.89 -5.68 -4.19
C PRO A 88 6.33 -4.40 -4.88
N THR A 89 7.54 -4.40 -5.39
CA THR A 89 8.11 -3.27 -6.14
C THR A 89 8.44 -3.71 -7.56
N TYR A 90 8.44 -2.76 -8.49
CA TYR A 90 8.74 -3.03 -9.88
C TYR A 90 9.34 -1.78 -10.53
N ASP A 91 10.27 -1.99 -11.44
CA ASP A 91 10.86 -0.96 -12.27
C ASP A 91 9.97 -0.74 -13.51
N PHE A 92 9.06 0.22 -13.42
CA PHE A 92 8.09 0.50 -14.46
C PHE A 92 8.67 1.31 -15.63
N ASN A 93 9.75 2.06 -15.40
CA ASN A 93 10.30 2.96 -16.39
C ASN A 93 11.81 3.12 -16.25
N ARG A 94 12.55 2.76 -17.26
CA ARG A 94 14.02 2.82 -17.33
C ARG A 94 14.55 4.08 -18.01
N ASP A 95 13.91 5.23 -17.83
CA ASP A 95 14.36 6.53 -18.37
C ASP A 95 15.75 6.98 -17.87
N TYR A 96 16.36 6.20 -16.97
CA TYR A 96 17.65 6.46 -16.35
C TYR A 96 18.80 5.63 -16.90
N ASP A 97 18.61 4.79 -17.90
CA ASP A 97 19.68 3.95 -18.49
C ASP A 97 20.92 4.76 -18.92
N SER A 98 20.74 6.00 -19.39
CA SER A 98 21.82 6.92 -19.71
C SER A 98 22.41 7.68 -18.52
N GLY A 99 21.80 7.52 -17.34
CA GLY A 99 22.18 8.22 -16.13
C GLY A 99 23.29 7.53 -15.35
N THR A 100 23.74 8.20 -14.31
CA THR A 100 24.72 7.67 -13.35
C THR A 100 24.24 8.00 -11.95
N PHE A 101 24.09 6.99 -11.12
CA PHE A 101 23.72 7.14 -9.71
C PHE A 101 24.95 7.19 -8.82
N THR A 102 24.86 8.02 -7.79
CA THR A 102 25.92 8.18 -6.79
C THR A 102 25.30 8.19 -5.40
N CYS A 103 25.88 7.40 -4.50
CA CYS A 103 25.51 7.40 -3.08
C CYS A 103 26.20 8.59 -2.38
N GLY A 104 25.43 9.36 -1.62
CA GLY A 104 25.95 10.54 -0.89
C GLY A 104 26.84 10.18 0.31
N SER A 105 26.74 8.96 0.82
CA SER A 105 27.57 8.44 1.91
C SER A 105 28.64 7.49 1.37
N SER A 106 29.85 7.58 1.89
CA SER A 106 30.99 6.78 1.41
C SER A 106 30.93 5.31 1.81
N ASN A 107 30.20 4.97 2.84
CA ASN A 107 30.03 3.58 3.33
C ASN A 107 28.80 3.48 4.23
N PRO A 108 27.57 3.62 3.70
CA PRO A 108 26.37 3.56 4.52
C PRO A 108 26.13 2.13 4.97
N GLN A 109 25.84 1.96 6.26
CA GLN A 109 25.54 0.68 6.87
C GLN A 109 24.04 0.37 6.81
N VAL A 110 23.66 -0.90 6.98
CA VAL A 110 22.24 -1.29 7.09
C VAL A 110 21.57 -0.51 8.22
N GLY A 111 20.43 0.12 7.90
CA GLY A 111 19.68 0.99 8.81
C GLY A 111 20.02 2.47 8.69
N ASP A 112 21.13 2.83 8.07
CA ASP A 112 21.46 4.24 7.84
C ASP A 112 20.53 4.88 6.82
N THR A 113 20.36 6.19 6.92
CA THR A 113 19.74 7.00 5.88
C THR A 113 20.80 7.55 4.94
N THR A 114 20.62 7.34 3.65
CA THR A 114 21.50 7.90 2.62
C THR A 114 20.70 8.64 1.55
N THR A 115 21.37 9.52 0.81
CA THR A 115 20.81 10.19 -0.36
C THR A 115 21.44 9.61 -1.62
N ILE A 116 20.64 9.24 -2.58
CA ILE A 116 21.09 8.82 -3.91
C ILE A 116 20.78 9.95 -4.88
N THR A 117 21.76 10.30 -5.72
CA THR A 117 21.59 11.30 -6.79
C THR A 117 21.84 10.67 -8.15
N CYS A 118 21.06 11.07 -9.14
CA CYS A 118 21.23 10.70 -10.55
C CYS A 118 21.74 11.90 -11.33
N SER A 119 22.78 11.71 -12.14
CA SER A 119 23.25 12.68 -13.12
C SER A 119 23.03 12.17 -14.54
N GLY A 120 22.76 13.06 -15.50
CA GLY A 120 22.52 12.69 -16.89
C GLY A 120 21.08 12.24 -17.20
N ALA A 121 20.26 12.02 -16.17
CA ALA A 121 18.84 11.72 -16.28
C ALA A 121 18.06 12.33 -15.09
N SER A 122 16.72 12.38 -15.18
CA SER A 122 15.84 12.92 -14.13
C SER A 122 14.69 11.93 -13.84
N PRO A 123 14.98 10.69 -13.41
CA PRO A 123 13.99 9.63 -13.34
C PRO A 123 13.14 9.65 -12.07
N VAL A 124 13.53 10.41 -11.05
CA VAL A 124 12.91 10.28 -9.72
C VAL A 124 11.59 11.03 -9.69
N THR A 125 10.55 10.37 -9.23
CA THR A 125 9.20 10.93 -8.99
C THR A 125 8.75 10.66 -7.55
N THR A 126 7.65 11.25 -7.14
CA THR A 126 7.03 10.97 -5.84
C THR A 126 6.53 9.52 -5.72
N ASP A 127 6.25 8.87 -6.84
CA ASP A 127 5.71 7.51 -6.89
C ASP A 127 6.75 6.46 -6.48
N HIS A 128 8.04 6.80 -6.55
CA HIS A 128 9.11 5.94 -6.05
C HIS A 128 9.17 5.82 -4.51
N VAL A 129 8.48 6.70 -3.77
CA VAL A 129 8.47 6.63 -2.29
C VAL A 129 7.81 5.33 -1.82
N GLY A 130 8.53 4.55 -1.03
CA GLY A 130 8.17 3.19 -0.61
C GLY A 130 8.72 2.09 -1.51
N GLY A 131 9.23 2.45 -2.69
CA GLY A 131 9.93 1.56 -3.62
C GLY A 131 11.37 1.26 -3.20
N MET A 132 12.13 0.68 -4.11
CA MET A 132 13.50 0.24 -3.89
C MET A 132 14.44 0.85 -4.92
N PHE A 133 15.66 1.07 -4.50
CA PHE A 133 16.79 1.29 -5.38
C PHE A 133 17.80 0.17 -5.16
N GLU A 134 18.26 -0.42 -6.25
CA GLU A 134 19.28 -1.45 -6.24
C GLU A 134 20.43 -1.06 -7.18
N GLY A 135 21.65 -1.30 -6.75
CA GLY A 135 22.82 -1.08 -7.58
C GLY A 135 24.11 -1.32 -6.79
N ASN A 136 25.15 -1.75 -7.48
CA ASN A 136 26.43 -2.07 -6.89
C ASN A 136 26.34 -2.96 -5.63
N GLY A 137 25.42 -3.95 -5.67
CA GLY A 137 25.15 -4.87 -4.58
C GLY A 137 24.40 -4.28 -3.39
N GLY A 138 24.15 -2.98 -3.36
CA GLY A 138 23.39 -2.32 -2.31
C GLY A 138 21.90 -2.26 -2.62
N VAL A 139 21.09 -2.20 -1.56
CA VAL A 139 19.63 -2.04 -1.62
C VAL A 139 19.21 -0.93 -0.68
N VAL A 140 18.45 0.03 -1.19
CA VAL A 140 17.93 1.17 -0.42
C VAL A 140 16.41 1.23 -0.57
N ARG A 141 15.67 1.25 0.55
CA ARG A 141 14.25 1.57 0.54
C ARG A 141 14.06 3.07 0.46
N ILE A 142 13.38 3.54 -0.55
CA ILE A 142 13.14 4.97 -0.78
C ILE A 142 12.13 5.47 0.26
N THR A 143 12.52 6.47 1.05
CA THR A 143 11.69 7.06 2.10
C THR A 143 11.23 8.47 1.80
N ALA A 144 11.94 9.19 0.92
CA ALA A 144 11.60 10.56 0.56
C ALA A 144 12.05 10.90 -0.87
N TYR A 145 11.18 11.60 -1.60
CA TYR A 145 11.51 12.30 -2.84
C TYR A 145 12.17 13.64 -2.49
N ASN A 146 13.33 13.93 -3.05
CA ASN A 146 14.02 15.21 -2.85
C ASN A 146 13.91 16.11 -4.09
N SER A 147 14.12 15.54 -5.27
CA SER A 147 14.01 16.22 -6.57
C SER A 147 13.89 15.17 -7.70
N SER A 148 13.68 15.62 -8.93
CA SER A 148 13.64 14.72 -10.10
C SER A 148 14.93 13.92 -10.34
N THR A 149 16.03 14.30 -9.65
CA THR A 149 17.33 13.63 -9.75
C THR A 149 17.81 13.06 -8.41
N SER A 150 17.00 13.10 -7.34
CA SER A 150 17.49 12.72 -6.02
C SER A 150 16.37 12.22 -5.11
N PHE A 151 16.71 11.23 -4.30
CA PHE A 151 15.86 10.68 -3.25
C PHE A 151 16.70 10.35 -2.01
N SER A 152 16.02 10.22 -0.86
CA SER A 152 16.61 9.70 0.36
C SER A 152 15.99 8.36 0.71
N GLY A 153 16.75 7.48 1.34
CA GLY A 153 16.24 6.18 1.71
C GLY A 153 17.04 5.50 2.82
N THR A 154 16.48 4.43 3.34
CA THR A 154 17.12 3.59 4.36
C THR A 154 17.84 2.42 3.68
N VAL A 155 19.10 2.22 4.03
CA VAL A 155 19.92 1.12 3.52
C VAL A 155 19.41 -0.21 4.11
N LEU A 156 19.04 -1.14 3.26
CA LEU A 156 18.64 -2.50 3.61
C LEU A 156 19.76 -3.52 3.38
N GLN A 157 20.63 -3.24 2.41
CA GLN A 157 21.82 -4.00 2.10
C GLN A 157 22.95 -3.04 1.73
N GLU A 158 24.15 -3.31 2.27
CA GLU A 158 25.33 -2.46 2.05
C GLU A 158 25.82 -2.53 0.61
N PHE A 159 26.33 -1.41 0.11
CA PHE A 159 26.99 -1.36 -1.20
C PHE A 159 28.37 -2.05 -1.12
N ILE A 160 28.76 -2.76 -2.18
CA ILE A 160 30.09 -3.39 -2.28
C ILE A 160 31.21 -2.34 -2.19
N ASN A 161 30.95 -1.17 -2.77
CA ASN A 161 31.84 0.01 -2.73
C ASN A 161 31.00 1.25 -3.04
N ASN A 162 31.58 2.45 -2.96
CA ASN A 162 30.87 3.69 -3.29
C ASN A 162 31.19 4.24 -4.68
N ASN A 163 31.53 3.39 -5.62
CA ASN A 163 31.66 3.81 -7.01
C ASN A 163 30.31 4.27 -7.57
N SER A 164 30.36 5.15 -8.55
CA SER A 164 29.19 5.51 -9.33
C SER A 164 28.60 4.29 -10.04
N ILE A 165 27.26 4.23 -10.08
CA ILE A 165 26.49 3.12 -10.62
C ILE A 165 25.90 3.58 -11.95
N SER A 166 26.20 2.88 -13.05
CA SER A 166 25.56 3.13 -14.34
C SER A 166 24.04 2.87 -14.24
N GLY A 167 23.23 3.68 -14.89
CA GLY A 167 21.78 3.46 -14.92
C GLY A 167 21.42 2.08 -15.46
N ILE A 168 22.19 1.52 -16.40
CA ILE A 168 21.98 0.17 -16.93
C ILE A 168 22.14 -0.91 -15.83
N ASP A 169 23.04 -0.66 -14.86
CA ASP A 169 23.35 -1.59 -13.77
C ASP A 169 22.53 -1.30 -12.49
N ALA A 170 21.63 -0.31 -12.55
CA ALA A 170 20.75 0.06 -11.45
C ALA A 170 19.32 -0.43 -11.70
N SER A 171 18.55 -0.56 -10.61
CA SER A 171 17.11 -0.67 -10.61
C SER A 171 16.52 0.41 -9.72
N LEU A 172 15.57 1.19 -10.25
CA LEU A 172 14.83 2.21 -9.53
C LEU A 172 13.35 1.84 -9.59
N GLU A 173 12.86 1.26 -8.52
CA GLU A 173 11.57 0.62 -8.46
C GLU A 173 10.53 1.47 -7.72
N GLU A 174 9.29 1.38 -8.18
CA GLU A 174 8.11 1.92 -7.52
C GLU A 174 7.33 0.84 -6.79
N PRO A 175 6.55 1.18 -5.74
CA PRO A 175 5.55 0.26 -5.20
C PRO A 175 4.60 -0.18 -6.32
N ALA A 176 4.47 -1.49 -6.53
CA ALA A 176 3.55 -2.03 -7.52
C ALA A 176 2.07 -1.77 -7.15
N TRP A 177 1.79 -1.53 -5.86
CA TRP A 177 0.48 -1.15 -5.36
C TRP A 177 0.45 0.32 -4.96
N SER A 178 -0.11 1.14 -5.84
CA SER A 178 -0.16 2.59 -5.67
C SER A 178 -1.37 3.17 -6.40
N ALA A 179 -1.65 4.45 -6.18
CA ALA A 179 -2.69 5.15 -6.93
C ALA A 179 -2.37 5.23 -8.44
N ALA A 180 -1.09 5.16 -8.82
CA ALA A 180 -0.66 5.17 -10.22
C ALA A 180 -0.82 3.80 -10.90
N HIS A 181 -0.58 2.70 -10.16
CA HIS A 181 -0.52 1.35 -10.73
C HIS A 181 -1.70 0.46 -10.30
N GLY A 182 -2.58 0.96 -9.43
CA GLY A 182 -3.70 0.22 -8.88
C GLY A 182 -3.32 -0.63 -7.66
N TYR A 183 -4.28 -1.39 -7.18
CA TYR A 183 -4.18 -2.20 -5.97
C TYR A 183 -4.64 -3.63 -6.22
N PRO A 184 -4.39 -4.58 -5.29
CA PRO A 184 -4.88 -5.95 -5.44
C PRO A 184 -6.39 -6.02 -5.65
N GLY A 185 -6.81 -6.68 -6.73
CA GLY A 185 -8.22 -6.87 -7.08
C GLY A 185 -8.84 -8.12 -6.45
N SER A 186 -8.07 -8.93 -5.72
CA SER A 186 -8.58 -10.15 -5.08
C SER A 186 -7.87 -10.46 -3.77
N VAL A 187 -8.56 -11.20 -2.91
CA VAL A 187 -8.05 -11.60 -1.60
C VAL A 187 -8.67 -12.93 -1.17
N THR A 188 -7.87 -13.76 -0.52
CA THR A 188 -8.34 -14.96 0.14
C THR A 188 -7.47 -15.27 1.36
N PHE A 189 -8.02 -15.97 2.36
CA PHE A 189 -7.23 -16.55 3.43
C PHE A 189 -6.72 -17.93 3.00
N HIS A 190 -5.46 -18.20 3.30
CA HIS A 190 -4.85 -19.52 3.17
C HIS A 190 -4.43 -19.98 4.56
N GLU A 191 -4.86 -21.20 4.98
CA GLU A 191 -4.57 -21.79 6.28
C GLU A 191 -4.87 -20.86 7.48
N SER A 192 -5.93 -20.06 7.38
CA SER A 192 -6.34 -19.07 8.42
C SER A 192 -5.28 -17.99 8.71
N ARG A 193 -4.39 -17.70 7.74
CA ARG A 193 -3.34 -16.66 7.83
C ARG A 193 -3.52 -15.62 6.73
#